data_02fb753cfcebc6cde9b72f373b25bc8f
#
_entry.id   02fb753cfcebc6cde9b72f373b25bc8f
#
_cell.length_a   1.000
_cell.length_b   1.000
_cell.length_c   1.000
_cell.angle_alpha   90.00
_cell.angle_beta   90.00
_cell.angle_gamma   90.00
#
_symmetry.space_group_name_H-M   'P 1'
#
loop_
_entity.id
_entity.type
_entity.pdbx_description
1 polymer ?
#
loop_
_entity_poly.entity_id
_entity_poly.type
_entity_poly.pdbx_seq_one_letter_code
_entity_poly.pdbx_strand_id
1 'polypeptide(L)'
;VTEATNSGAVTSPAKRGRGEKSSPTIYDIARLAGVNPSTVSRALSKPGRVSAKTQKIIEDAAEQLNYQVNPFARALPTGRTQTIGLIVADITNPTFFDIIRGAETTGSARDYTLVLAESAESPDTELIAARRMLGTVDGLILASPRMDDEKIRALAADKPVVVINREIEGVPCVVPDVNKGIGQAVRSLAANGHQQLAYVAGPPQSWMSRRRWEGVQAACDWYKLGAVRLESSKPTVDGGRQVARDVLASGATAVITYNDLLAIGLMQELQAAGMHVPDQISIVGFDDIFGADFTTPALTTVRSPLGECGSRAAALLLDMLLGQEGPAEAVRVDTELVVRGSSGRLIA
;
A
#
# COMPACT_ATOMS: atom_id res chain seq x y z
N VAL A 1 3.80 75.59 25.76
CA VAL A 1 4.03 75.68 27.23
C VAL A 1 3.70 74.33 27.83
N THR A 2 4.64 73.77 28.36
CA THR A 2 4.88 72.90 29.49
C THR A 2 5.31 71.44 29.09
N GLU A 3 6.48 71.22 29.48
CA GLU A 3 7.27 69.93 29.55
C GLU A 3 6.52 68.84 30.32
N ALA A 4 6.74 67.61 29.94
CA ALA A 4 6.54 66.47 30.79
C ALA A 4 7.67 65.45 30.58
N THR A 5 8.34 65.20 31.64
CA THR A 5 9.54 64.43 31.93
C THR A 5 9.37 62.96 31.62
N ASN A 6 10.44 62.47 31.02
CA ASN A 6 10.77 61.07 30.77
C ASN A 6 11.14 60.34 32.07
N SER A 7 10.47 59.21 32.37
CA SER A 7 10.88 58.27 33.40
C SER A 7 11.01 56.86 32.78
N GLY A 8 12.23 56.47 32.50
CA GLY A 8 12.57 55.16 32.01
C GLY A 8 12.37 54.08 33.08
N ALA A 9 11.56 53.10 32.79
CA ALA A 9 11.47 51.86 33.53
C ALA A 9 12.24 50.76 32.75
N VAL A 10 13.37 50.37 33.32
CA VAL A 10 14.17 49.21 32.90
C VAL A 10 13.34 47.97 33.26
N THR A 11 12.76 47.30 32.29
CA THR A 11 12.14 45.98 32.49
C THR A 11 13.20 44.89 32.42
N SER A 12 13.40 44.23 33.56
CA SER A 12 14.20 43.00 33.74
C SER A 12 13.67 41.90 32.80
N PRO A 13 14.56 41.01 32.22
CA PRO A 13 14.11 39.94 31.36
C PRO A 13 13.38 38.89 32.20
N ALA A 14 12.14 38.58 31.77
CA ALA A 14 11.32 37.55 32.35
C ALA A 14 12.02 36.21 32.37
N LYS A 15 12.08 35.56 33.52
CA LYS A 15 12.50 34.16 33.69
C LYS A 15 11.59 33.28 32.83
N ARG A 16 12.20 32.57 31.83
CA ARG A 16 11.53 31.49 31.08
C ARG A 16 11.08 30.43 32.09
N GLY A 17 9.80 30.10 32.02
CA GLY A 17 9.12 29.15 32.88
C GLY A 17 9.73 27.74 32.76
N ARG A 18 9.91 27.10 33.91
CA ARG A 18 10.15 25.67 34.07
C ARG A 18 8.96 24.90 33.52
N GLY A 19 9.15 23.97 32.53
CA GLY A 19 8.14 22.98 32.31
C GLY A 19 8.01 22.30 30.97
N GLU A 20 9.08 22.15 30.17
CA GLU A 20 9.12 21.07 29.19
C GLU A 20 10.35 20.21 29.49
N LYS A 21 10.12 18.96 29.95
CA LYS A 21 11.19 17.97 30.02
C LYS A 21 11.62 17.69 28.60
N SER A 22 12.66 18.36 28.12
CA SER A 22 13.32 18.01 26.87
C SER A 22 13.73 16.53 26.93
N SER A 23 13.40 15.76 25.88
CA SER A 23 13.85 14.37 25.78
C SER A 23 15.35 14.28 26.01
N PRO A 24 15.83 13.26 26.74
CA PRO A 24 17.25 13.07 27.02
C PRO A 24 18.05 13.08 25.71
N THR A 25 19.26 13.60 25.76
CA THR A 25 20.16 13.75 24.62
C THR A 25 21.41 12.89 24.80
N ILE A 26 22.23 12.70 23.76
CA ILE A 26 23.53 12.03 23.85
C ILE A 26 24.49 12.76 24.83
N TYR A 27 24.29 14.07 25.08
CA TYR A 27 25.06 14.84 26.04
C TYR A 27 24.68 14.47 27.47
N ASP A 28 23.44 14.13 27.74
CA ASP A 28 22.99 13.70 29.06
C ASP A 28 23.50 12.29 29.38
N ILE A 29 23.51 11.38 28.40
CA ILE A 29 24.15 10.07 28.52
C ILE A 29 25.65 10.22 28.78
N ALA A 30 26.33 11.08 28.01
CA ALA A 30 27.77 11.31 28.16
C ALA A 30 28.10 11.82 29.56
N ARG A 31 27.29 12.71 30.11
CA ARG A 31 27.42 13.24 31.46
C ARG A 31 27.24 12.14 32.51
N LEU A 32 26.21 11.30 32.37
CA LEU A 32 25.89 10.22 33.30
C LEU A 32 26.94 9.09 33.24
N ALA A 33 27.39 8.72 32.05
CA ALA A 33 28.37 7.68 31.80
C ALA A 33 29.84 8.13 32.04
N GLY A 34 30.10 9.42 32.23
CA GLY A 34 31.43 9.96 32.41
C GLY A 34 32.34 9.85 31.18
N VAL A 35 31.77 9.91 29.96
CA VAL A 35 32.49 9.79 28.69
C VAL A 35 32.22 10.96 27.77
N ASN A 36 33.00 11.10 26.69
CA ASN A 36 32.72 12.12 25.69
C ASN A 36 31.45 11.81 24.85
N PRO A 37 30.68 12.82 24.44
CA PRO A 37 29.53 12.62 23.56
C PRO A 37 29.84 11.88 22.27
N SER A 38 31.05 12.06 21.70
CA SER A 38 31.54 11.31 20.54
C SER A 38 31.73 9.81 20.80
N THR A 39 32.04 9.45 22.08
CA THR A 39 32.14 8.06 22.49
C THR A 39 30.78 7.42 22.64
N VAL A 40 29.80 8.15 23.20
CA VAL A 40 28.40 7.72 23.26
C VAL A 40 27.84 7.51 21.85
N SER A 41 28.01 8.48 20.95
CA SER A 41 27.58 8.37 19.56
C SER A 41 28.18 7.14 18.87
N ARG A 42 29.45 6.86 19.05
CA ARG A 42 30.11 5.67 18.50
C ARG A 42 29.59 4.37 19.10
N ALA A 43 29.40 4.32 20.41
CA ALA A 43 28.86 3.15 21.09
C ALA A 43 27.46 2.80 20.62
N LEU A 44 26.57 3.80 20.48
CA LEU A 44 25.19 3.61 20.08
C LEU A 44 25.02 3.37 18.57
N SER A 45 25.93 3.88 17.71
CA SER A 45 25.81 3.76 16.25
C SER A 45 26.64 2.60 15.65
N LYS A 46 27.72 2.17 16.30
CA LYS A 46 28.66 1.14 15.79
C LYS A 46 29.12 0.23 16.94
N PRO A 47 28.32 -0.79 17.31
CA PRO A 47 28.75 -1.76 18.34
C PRO A 47 30.12 -2.36 18.02
N GLY A 48 30.96 -2.52 19.05
CA GLY A 48 32.30 -3.05 18.91
C GLY A 48 33.42 -2.02 18.63
N ARG A 49 33.09 -0.72 18.46
CA ARG A 49 34.06 0.38 18.29
C ARG A 49 34.53 0.99 19.61
N VAL A 50 33.94 0.57 20.72
CA VAL A 50 34.33 0.92 22.10
C VAL A 50 34.56 -0.36 22.90
N SER A 51 35.32 -0.27 24.03
CA SER A 51 35.54 -1.44 24.90
C SER A 51 34.19 -1.95 25.45
N ALA A 52 34.06 -3.27 25.69
CA ALA A 52 32.83 -3.87 26.23
C ALA A 52 32.43 -3.23 27.57
N LYS A 53 33.40 -2.83 28.40
CA LYS A 53 33.14 -2.11 29.65
C LYS A 53 32.52 -0.74 29.42
N THR A 54 33.04 0.02 28.44
CA THR A 54 32.52 1.35 28.09
C THR A 54 31.14 1.23 27.44
N GLN A 55 30.93 0.22 26.60
CA GLN A 55 29.67 -0.05 25.96
C GLN A 55 28.55 -0.26 27.01
N LYS A 56 28.81 -1.13 28.00
CA LYS A 56 27.85 -1.41 29.07
C LYS A 56 27.51 -0.19 29.90
N ILE A 57 28.52 0.64 30.27
CA ILE A 57 28.28 1.88 31.03
C ILE A 57 27.36 2.84 30.25
N ILE A 58 27.55 2.93 28.93
CA ILE A 58 26.73 3.81 28.08
C ILE A 58 25.28 3.25 27.93
N GLU A 59 25.14 1.93 27.79
CA GLU A 59 23.84 1.27 27.71
C GLU A 59 23.06 1.43 29.02
N ASP A 60 23.68 1.19 30.17
CA ASP A 60 23.08 1.38 31.49
C ASP A 60 22.66 2.85 31.71
N ALA A 61 23.47 3.81 31.28
CA ALA A 61 23.14 5.22 31.35
C ALA A 61 21.98 5.63 30.40
N ALA A 62 21.93 5.06 29.22
CA ALA A 62 20.84 5.29 28.26
C ALA A 62 19.51 4.73 28.79
N GLU A 63 19.52 3.54 29.39
CA GLU A 63 18.38 2.91 30.03
C GLU A 63 17.85 3.74 31.21
N GLN A 64 18.76 4.18 32.13
CA GLN A 64 18.39 5.03 33.26
C GLN A 64 17.73 6.35 32.83
N LEU A 65 18.17 6.92 31.72
CA LEU A 65 17.61 8.16 31.18
C LEU A 65 16.39 7.91 30.30
N ASN A 66 15.98 6.65 30.08
CA ASN A 66 14.94 6.28 29.13
C ASN A 66 15.21 6.91 27.73
N TYR A 67 16.48 6.92 27.34
CA TYR A 67 16.92 7.53 26.09
C TYR A 67 16.50 6.68 24.91
N GLN A 68 15.73 7.28 24.02
CA GLN A 68 15.45 6.69 22.72
C GLN A 68 16.33 7.35 21.66
N VAL A 69 17.01 6.51 20.86
CA VAL A 69 17.83 7.02 19.76
C VAL A 69 16.92 7.81 18.81
N ASN A 70 17.19 9.11 18.68
CA ASN A 70 16.44 9.94 17.75
C ASN A 70 16.79 9.53 16.30
N PRO A 71 15.81 9.03 15.51
CA PRO A 71 16.07 8.61 14.13
C PRO A 71 16.66 9.73 13.26
N PHE A 72 16.24 10.97 13.48
CA PHE A 72 16.76 12.13 12.76
C PHE A 72 18.22 12.46 13.12
N ALA A 73 18.63 12.26 14.39
CA ALA A 73 20.02 12.42 14.79
C ALA A 73 20.92 11.32 14.21
N ARG A 74 20.38 10.14 13.93
CA ARG A 74 21.06 9.02 13.26
C ARG A 74 21.24 9.27 11.77
N ALA A 75 20.31 10.00 11.15
CA ALA A 75 20.37 10.35 9.74
C ALA A 75 21.51 11.32 9.39
N LEU A 76 21.88 12.23 10.30
CA LEU A 76 22.90 13.24 10.06
C LEU A 76 24.29 12.66 9.64
N PRO A 77 24.83 11.60 10.27
CA PRO A 77 26.11 11.02 9.88
C PRO A 77 26.04 10.05 8.71
N THR A 78 24.88 9.44 8.46
CA THR A 78 24.70 8.35 7.48
C THR A 78 23.97 8.79 6.21
N GLY A 79 23.28 9.93 6.26
CA GLY A 79 22.38 10.39 5.22
C GLY A 79 21.14 9.51 5.06
N ARG A 80 20.88 8.54 5.97
CA ARG A 80 19.77 7.59 5.91
C ARG A 80 18.91 7.65 7.15
N THR A 81 17.61 7.71 6.95
CA THR A 81 16.60 7.74 8.03
C THR A 81 16.23 6.35 8.53
N GLN A 82 16.62 5.28 7.81
CA GLN A 82 16.14 3.91 8.00
C GLN A 82 14.59 3.84 8.00
N THR A 83 13.98 4.62 7.14
CA THR A 83 12.53 4.69 6.99
C THR A 83 12.18 4.59 5.51
N ILE A 84 11.22 3.75 5.17
CA ILE A 84 10.66 3.66 3.82
C ILE A 84 9.19 4.06 3.87
N GLY A 85 8.72 4.68 2.79
CA GLY A 85 7.33 5.09 2.65
C GLY A 85 6.53 4.08 1.83
N LEU A 86 5.26 3.91 2.18
CA LEU A 86 4.28 3.21 1.35
C LEU A 86 3.03 4.09 1.20
N ILE A 87 2.65 4.37 -0.04
CA ILE A 87 1.39 5.06 -0.34
C ILE A 87 0.41 4.05 -0.93
N VAL A 88 -0.77 3.95 -0.33
CA VAL A 88 -1.88 3.11 -0.80
C VAL A 88 -3.02 3.96 -1.32
N ALA A 89 -3.84 3.39 -2.22
CA ALA A 89 -4.95 4.14 -2.81
C ALA A 89 -6.10 4.37 -1.82
N ASP A 90 -6.46 3.35 -1.02
CA ASP A 90 -7.55 3.38 -0.03
C ASP A 90 -7.22 2.44 1.13
N ILE A 91 -6.97 2.99 2.32
CA ILE A 91 -6.60 2.21 3.52
C ILE A 91 -7.76 1.34 4.03
N THR A 92 -9.01 1.64 3.62
CA THR A 92 -10.19 0.86 4.02
C THR A 92 -10.39 -0.38 3.14
N ASN A 93 -9.70 -0.47 2.00
CA ASN A 93 -9.75 -1.63 1.13
C ASN A 93 -8.80 -2.72 1.64
N PRO A 94 -9.32 -3.90 2.06
CA PRO A 94 -8.51 -4.99 2.61
C PRO A 94 -7.41 -5.52 1.67
N THR A 95 -7.52 -5.28 0.37
CA THR A 95 -6.48 -5.54 -0.63
C THR A 95 -5.09 -5.04 -0.20
N PHE A 96 -5.04 -3.89 0.50
CA PHE A 96 -3.77 -3.30 0.91
C PHE A 96 -3.20 -3.89 2.21
N PHE A 97 -3.97 -4.65 2.99
CA PHE A 97 -3.50 -5.19 4.28
C PHE A 97 -2.30 -6.13 4.10
N ASP A 98 -2.38 -7.03 3.13
CA ASP A 98 -1.29 -7.98 2.87
C ASP A 98 -0.07 -7.29 2.21
N ILE A 99 -0.30 -6.31 1.35
CA ILE A 99 0.79 -5.48 0.78
C ILE A 99 1.55 -4.77 1.91
N ILE A 100 0.82 -4.12 2.83
CA ILE A 100 1.40 -3.42 3.98
C ILE A 100 2.18 -4.39 4.85
N ARG A 101 1.58 -5.55 5.19
CA ARG A 101 2.22 -6.58 6.01
C ARG A 101 3.48 -7.14 5.37
N GLY A 102 3.44 -7.44 4.07
CA GLY A 102 4.59 -7.95 3.33
C GLY A 102 5.73 -6.93 3.28
N ALA A 103 5.41 -5.66 3.01
CA ALA A 103 6.39 -4.58 3.00
C ALA A 103 6.98 -4.30 4.38
N GLU A 104 6.14 -4.27 5.42
CA GLU A 104 6.56 -4.06 6.82
C GLU A 104 7.48 -5.17 7.30
N THR A 105 7.08 -6.44 7.13
CA THR A 105 7.89 -7.59 7.55
C THR A 105 9.26 -7.58 6.88
N THR A 106 9.32 -7.27 5.59
CA THR A 106 10.59 -7.21 4.83
C THR A 106 11.43 -6.01 5.24
N GLY A 107 10.82 -4.85 5.48
CA GLY A 107 11.49 -3.64 5.95
C GLY A 107 12.08 -3.83 7.34
N SER A 108 11.26 -4.32 8.28
CA SER A 108 11.64 -4.57 9.67
C SER A 108 12.77 -5.58 9.81
N ALA A 109 12.80 -6.62 8.98
CA ALA A 109 13.90 -7.60 8.92
C ALA A 109 15.26 -6.99 8.52
N ARG A 110 15.26 -5.79 7.95
CA ARG A 110 16.45 -5.03 7.54
C ARG A 110 16.61 -3.71 8.33
N ASP A 111 16.01 -3.61 9.52
CA ASP A 111 16.04 -2.44 10.41
C ASP A 111 15.43 -1.16 9.79
N TYR A 112 14.48 -1.28 8.87
CA TYR A 112 13.72 -0.17 8.31
C TYR A 112 12.34 -0.08 8.92
N THR A 113 11.89 1.14 9.22
CA THR A 113 10.51 1.45 9.64
C THR A 113 9.66 1.78 8.42
N LEU A 114 8.45 1.23 8.33
CA LEU A 114 7.48 1.56 7.30
C LEU A 114 6.59 2.72 7.75
N VAL A 115 6.49 3.76 6.95
CA VAL A 115 5.54 4.87 7.12
C VAL A 115 4.48 4.78 6.05
N LEU A 116 3.22 4.81 6.46
CA LEU A 116 2.07 4.67 5.57
C LEU A 116 1.41 6.02 5.30
N ALA A 117 0.98 6.23 4.06
CA ALA A 117 0.08 7.31 3.66
C ALA A 117 -1.00 6.77 2.71
N GLU A 118 -2.10 7.53 2.60
CA GLU A 118 -3.22 7.24 1.72
C GLU A 118 -3.38 8.33 0.68
N SER A 119 -3.77 7.95 -0.54
CA SER A 119 -4.06 8.90 -1.63
C SER A 119 -5.56 9.15 -1.84
N ALA A 120 -6.44 8.37 -1.21
CA ALA A 120 -7.89 8.42 -1.39
C ALA A 120 -8.30 8.35 -2.88
N GLU A 121 -7.66 7.49 -3.65
CA GLU A 121 -7.85 7.34 -5.11
C GLU A 121 -7.57 8.61 -5.95
N SER A 122 -6.96 9.64 -5.35
CA SER A 122 -6.71 10.96 -5.98
C SER A 122 -5.25 11.11 -6.40
N PRO A 123 -4.95 11.36 -7.69
CA PRO A 123 -3.60 11.57 -8.18
C PRO A 123 -2.93 12.83 -7.58
N ASP A 124 -3.71 13.87 -7.24
CA ASP A 124 -3.16 15.09 -6.63
C ASP A 124 -2.80 14.88 -5.16
N THR A 125 -3.67 14.19 -4.41
CA THR A 125 -3.39 13.80 -3.01
C THR A 125 -2.17 12.89 -2.97
N GLU A 126 -2.06 11.94 -3.90
CA GLU A 126 -0.92 11.03 -4.01
C GLU A 126 0.40 11.78 -4.22
N LEU A 127 0.43 12.75 -5.16
CA LEU A 127 1.62 13.57 -5.42
C LEU A 127 2.04 14.38 -4.20
N ILE A 128 1.06 14.98 -3.50
CA ILE A 128 1.32 15.75 -2.29
C ILE A 128 1.89 14.84 -1.19
N ALA A 129 1.30 13.68 -0.97
CA ALA A 129 1.78 12.69 0.00
C ALA A 129 3.19 12.22 -0.34
N ALA A 130 3.45 11.86 -1.62
CA ALA A 130 4.75 11.41 -2.08
C ALA A 130 5.84 12.46 -1.84
N ARG A 131 5.62 13.72 -2.23
CA ARG A 131 6.59 14.80 -2.02
C ARG A 131 6.88 15.07 -0.55
N ARG A 132 5.87 15.01 0.32
CA ARG A 132 6.04 15.16 1.77
C ARG A 132 6.88 14.03 2.35
N MET A 133 6.57 12.79 1.95
CA MET A 133 7.27 11.61 2.45
C MET A 133 8.72 11.57 1.98
N LEU A 134 9.02 11.91 0.72
CA LEU A 134 10.38 11.91 0.19
C LEU A 134 11.34 12.82 0.97
N GLY A 135 10.84 13.83 1.69
CA GLY A 135 11.64 14.65 2.61
C GLY A 135 12.10 13.91 3.87
N THR A 136 11.45 12.80 4.25
CA THR A 136 11.63 12.13 5.54
C THR A 136 11.97 10.64 5.43
N VAL A 137 11.75 10.01 4.27
CA VAL A 137 12.05 8.58 4.03
C VAL A 137 13.24 8.42 3.08
N ASP A 138 13.86 7.25 3.09
CA ASP A 138 14.98 6.93 2.20
C ASP A 138 14.50 6.52 0.80
N GLY A 139 13.33 5.92 0.69
CA GLY A 139 12.70 5.51 -0.55
C GLY A 139 11.20 5.29 -0.41
N LEU A 140 10.49 5.09 -1.53
CA LEU A 140 9.03 5.07 -1.58
C LEU A 140 8.50 3.87 -2.35
N ILE A 141 7.44 3.24 -1.83
CA ILE A 141 6.61 2.26 -2.53
C ILE A 141 5.27 2.92 -2.87
N LEU A 142 4.86 2.85 -4.12
CA LEU A 142 3.55 3.32 -4.58
C LEU A 142 2.68 2.11 -4.90
N ALA A 143 1.64 1.84 -4.10
CA ALA A 143 0.73 0.72 -4.31
C ALA A 143 -0.52 1.16 -5.07
N SER A 144 -0.64 0.71 -6.31
CA SER A 144 -1.74 1.07 -7.23
C SER A 144 -1.83 2.58 -7.52
N PRO A 145 -0.76 3.24 -7.97
CA PRO A 145 -0.75 4.69 -8.14
C PRO A 145 -1.74 5.17 -9.22
N ARG A 146 -2.25 6.40 -9.01
CA ARG A 146 -3.17 7.11 -9.91
C ARG A 146 -2.51 8.27 -10.64
N MET A 147 -1.33 8.72 -10.18
CA MET A 147 -0.54 9.76 -10.86
C MET A 147 -0.13 9.35 -12.28
N ASP A 148 0.16 10.32 -13.13
CA ASP A 148 0.74 10.09 -14.45
C ASP A 148 2.17 9.51 -14.35
N ASP A 149 2.56 8.73 -15.35
CA ASP A 149 3.89 8.10 -15.42
C ASP A 149 5.04 9.09 -15.29
N GLU A 150 4.90 10.28 -15.91
CA GLU A 150 5.91 11.33 -15.84
C GLU A 150 6.16 11.83 -14.42
N LYS A 151 5.08 12.01 -13.64
CA LYS A 151 5.18 12.43 -12.23
C LYS A 151 5.88 11.35 -11.39
N ILE A 152 5.57 10.08 -11.63
CA ILE A 152 6.21 8.97 -10.92
C ILE A 152 7.69 8.86 -11.31
N ARG A 153 8.03 8.99 -12.60
CA ARG A 153 9.44 9.03 -13.05
C ARG A 153 10.21 10.20 -12.44
N ALA A 154 9.58 11.37 -12.32
CA ALA A 154 10.20 12.53 -11.66
C ALA A 154 10.50 12.24 -10.16
N LEU A 155 9.58 11.59 -9.43
CA LEU A 155 9.84 11.18 -8.05
C LEU A 155 10.97 10.13 -7.97
N ALA A 156 11.01 9.19 -8.93
CA ALA A 156 12.03 8.15 -8.99
C ALA A 156 13.44 8.70 -9.35
N ALA A 157 13.52 9.86 -10.01
CA ALA A 157 14.78 10.55 -10.25
C ALA A 157 15.38 11.18 -8.98
N ASP A 158 14.53 11.56 -8.02
CA ASP A 158 14.98 12.17 -6.77
C ASP A 158 15.41 11.13 -5.73
N LYS A 159 14.65 10.04 -5.59
CA LYS A 159 14.91 8.93 -4.64
C LYS A 159 14.40 7.60 -5.21
N PRO A 160 14.91 6.45 -4.72
CA PRO A 160 14.40 5.14 -5.09
C PRO A 160 12.89 5.02 -4.91
N VAL A 161 12.19 4.63 -5.97
CA VAL A 161 10.75 4.37 -6.00
C VAL A 161 10.50 3.00 -6.62
N VAL A 162 9.62 2.21 -5.99
CA VAL A 162 9.11 0.95 -6.53
C VAL A 162 7.59 1.03 -6.64
N VAL A 163 7.03 0.53 -7.73
CA VAL A 163 5.59 0.57 -7.97
C VAL A 163 4.98 -0.83 -7.86
N ILE A 164 3.82 -0.94 -7.22
CA ILE A 164 3.01 -2.17 -7.18
C ILE A 164 1.74 -1.95 -8.00
N ASN A 165 1.28 -2.99 -8.72
CA ASN A 165 0.04 -3.00 -9.50
C ASN A 165 0.03 -2.05 -10.71
N ARG A 166 1.19 -1.61 -11.20
CA ARG A 166 1.30 -0.82 -12.44
C ARG A 166 2.70 -0.96 -13.02
N GLU A 167 2.79 -1.12 -14.33
CA GLU A 167 4.04 -1.08 -15.08
C GLU A 167 4.31 0.35 -15.56
N ILE A 168 5.53 0.82 -15.32
CA ILE A 168 5.99 2.14 -15.76
C ILE A 168 7.41 1.96 -16.29
N GLU A 169 7.64 2.33 -17.54
CA GLU A 169 8.95 2.25 -18.15
C GLU A 169 9.99 3.08 -17.37
N GLY A 170 11.11 2.46 -17.05
CA GLY A 170 12.20 3.08 -16.29
C GLY A 170 11.99 3.13 -14.77
N VAL A 171 10.89 2.55 -14.23
CA VAL A 171 10.66 2.45 -12.79
C VAL A 171 10.47 0.98 -12.40
N PRO A 172 11.19 0.46 -11.40
CA PRO A 172 11.01 -0.92 -10.93
C PRO A 172 9.58 -1.17 -10.45
N CYS A 173 8.98 -2.26 -10.94
CA CYS A 173 7.58 -2.59 -10.70
C CYS A 173 7.41 -4.03 -10.24
N VAL A 174 6.42 -4.27 -9.37
CA VAL A 174 5.92 -5.61 -8.99
C VAL A 174 4.45 -5.69 -9.38
N VAL A 175 4.09 -6.63 -10.25
CA VAL A 175 2.76 -6.69 -10.86
C VAL A 175 2.21 -8.12 -10.82
N PRO A 176 0.99 -8.34 -10.31
CA PRO A 176 0.29 -9.61 -10.48
C PRO A 176 0.03 -9.91 -11.96
N ASP A 177 0.34 -11.12 -12.41
CA ASP A 177 -0.08 -11.59 -13.74
C ASP A 177 -1.56 -12.00 -13.68
N VAL A 178 -2.42 -11.08 -14.09
CA VAL A 178 -3.87 -11.26 -14.04
C VAL A 178 -4.39 -12.26 -15.07
N ASN A 179 -3.66 -12.51 -16.15
CA ASN A 179 -4.15 -13.31 -17.28
C ASN A 179 -4.37 -14.77 -16.88
N LYS A 180 -3.50 -15.33 -16.02
CA LYS A 180 -3.60 -16.71 -15.56
C LYS A 180 -4.88 -16.93 -14.75
N GLY A 181 -5.12 -16.12 -13.72
CA GLY A 181 -6.32 -16.24 -12.89
C GLY A 181 -7.61 -15.91 -13.63
N ILE A 182 -7.61 -14.88 -14.48
CA ILE A 182 -8.76 -14.54 -15.33
C ILE A 182 -9.06 -15.68 -16.32
N GLY A 183 -8.04 -16.23 -16.97
CA GLY A 183 -8.23 -17.38 -17.87
C GLY A 183 -8.86 -18.58 -17.17
N GLN A 184 -8.45 -18.85 -15.92
CA GLN A 184 -9.08 -19.89 -15.10
C GLN A 184 -10.53 -19.57 -14.75
N ALA A 185 -10.84 -18.31 -14.39
CA ALA A 185 -12.20 -17.85 -14.07
C ALA A 185 -13.13 -17.98 -15.27
N VAL A 186 -12.76 -17.43 -16.44
CA VAL A 186 -13.55 -17.50 -17.65
C VAL A 186 -13.74 -18.94 -18.11
N ARG A 187 -12.69 -19.78 -18.06
CA ARG A 187 -12.81 -21.21 -18.35
C ARG A 187 -13.82 -21.91 -17.44
N SER A 188 -13.78 -21.62 -16.15
CA SER A 188 -14.72 -22.20 -15.18
C SER A 188 -16.15 -21.79 -15.47
N LEU A 189 -16.40 -20.50 -15.77
CA LEU A 189 -17.73 -20.00 -16.12
C LEU A 189 -18.24 -20.60 -17.44
N ALA A 190 -17.40 -20.70 -18.46
CA ALA A 190 -17.73 -21.36 -19.73
C ALA A 190 -18.15 -22.83 -19.51
N ALA A 191 -17.37 -23.59 -18.73
CA ALA A 191 -17.65 -24.98 -18.39
C ALA A 191 -18.96 -25.16 -17.61
N ASN A 192 -19.40 -24.12 -16.88
CA ASN A 192 -20.66 -24.08 -16.15
C ASN A 192 -21.86 -23.59 -16.99
N GLY A 193 -21.69 -23.37 -18.28
CA GLY A 193 -22.76 -23.07 -19.22
C GLY A 193 -23.05 -21.58 -19.44
N HIS A 194 -22.27 -20.67 -18.85
CA HIS A 194 -22.43 -19.25 -19.08
C HIS A 194 -21.98 -18.87 -20.48
N GLN A 195 -22.79 -18.05 -21.18
CA GLN A 195 -22.53 -17.60 -22.56
C GLN A 195 -22.28 -16.08 -22.63
N GLN A 196 -22.82 -15.32 -21.69
CA GLN A 196 -22.69 -13.86 -21.60
C GLN A 196 -22.14 -13.48 -20.23
N LEU A 197 -20.99 -12.80 -20.20
CA LEU A 197 -20.33 -12.33 -19.02
C LEU A 197 -20.39 -10.80 -18.93
N ALA A 198 -20.53 -10.27 -17.71
CA ALA A 198 -20.27 -8.86 -17.43
C ALA A 198 -18.95 -8.70 -16.68
N TYR A 199 -18.18 -7.67 -17.00
CA TYR A 199 -17.07 -7.20 -16.20
C TYR A 199 -17.43 -5.87 -15.56
N VAL A 200 -17.48 -5.83 -14.23
CA VAL A 200 -17.68 -4.58 -13.48
C VAL A 200 -16.32 -3.92 -13.23
N ALA A 201 -16.09 -2.81 -13.93
CA ALA A 201 -14.83 -2.10 -13.95
C ALA A 201 -14.54 -1.34 -12.65
N GLY A 202 -13.27 -1.14 -12.33
CA GLY A 202 -12.79 -0.26 -11.29
C GLY A 202 -12.56 1.17 -11.80
N PRO A 203 -11.87 2.02 -11.00
CA PRO A 203 -11.63 3.41 -11.36
C PRO A 203 -10.99 3.57 -12.75
N PRO A 204 -11.40 4.57 -13.55
CA PRO A 204 -10.90 4.77 -14.92
C PRO A 204 -9.37 4.96 -14.97
N GLN A 205 -8.79 5.58 -13.93
CA GLN A 205 -7.34 5.83 -13.82
C GLN A 205 -6.57 4.58 -13.38
N SER A 206 -7.27 3.50 -12.97
CA SER A 206 -6.62 2.27 -12.55
C SER A 206 -6.03 1.51 -13.73
N TRP A 207 -4.70 1.39 -13.77
CA TRP A 207 -4.00 0.55 -14.74
C TRP A 207 -4.46 -0.90 -14.64
N MET A 208 -4.64 -1.43 -13.42
CA MET A 208 -5.13 -2.80 -13.20
C MET A 208 -6.56 -3.02 -13.70
N SER A 209 -7.45 -2.02 -13.60
CA SER A 209 -8.82 -2.15 -14.13
C SER A 209 -8.81 -2.38 -15.64
N ARG A 210 -7.97 -1.64 -16.36
CA ARG A 210 -7.77 -1.81 -17.80
C ARG A 210 -7.18 -3.19 -18.13
N ARG A 211 -6.11 -3.60 -17.44
CA ARG A 211 -5.46 -4.89 -17.65
C ARG A 211 -6.39 -6.08 -17.36
N ARG A 212 -7.21 -5.98 -16.30
CA ARG A 212 -8.21 -7.02 -15.99
C ARG A 212 -9.27 -7.10 -17.08
N TRP A 213 -9.75 -5.98 -17.59
CA TRP A 213 -10.71 -5.98 -18.71
C TRP A 213 -10.12 -6.58 -19.97
N GLU A 214 -8.91 -6.19 -20.37
CA GLU A 214 -8.22 -6.75 -21.53
C GLU A 214 -8.08 -8.28 -21.40
N GLY A 215 -7.72 -8.76 -20.21
CA GLY A 215 -7.63 -10.19 -19.92
C GLY A 215 -8.98 -10.92 -20.02
N VAL A 216 -10.08 -10.30 -19.51
CA VAL A 216 -11.42 -10.85 -19.61
C VAL A 216 -11.87 -10.92 -21.07
N GLN A 217 -11.67 -9.86 -21.86
CA GLN A 217 -11.99 -9.87 -23.29
C GLN A 217 -11.24 -10.99 -24.02
N ALA A 218 -9.94 -11.06 -23.88
CA ALA A 218 -9.13 -12.07 -24.55
C ALA A 218 -9.53 -13.50 -24.16
N ALA A 219 -9.85 -13.74 -22.91
CA ALA A 219 -10.33 -15.05 -22.45
C ALA A 219 -11.75 -15.35 -22.99
N CYS A 220 -12.66 -14.38 -23.00
CA CYS A 220 -14.00 -14.55 -23.56
C CYS A 220 -13.95 -14.84 -25.08
N ASP A 221 -13.10 -14.13 -25.83
CA ASP A 221 -12.90 -14.38 -27.25
C ASP A 221 -12.39 -15.81 -27.50
N TRP A 222 -11.46 -16.28 -26.68
CA TRP A 222 -10.93 -17.66 -26.77
C TRP A 222 -12.03 -18.72 -26.56
N TYR A 223 -12.90 -18.51 -25.56
CA TYR A 223 -14.00 -19.44 -25.24
C TYR A 223 -15.28 -19.15 -26.01
N LYS A 224 -15.30 -18.16 -26.91
CA LYS A 224 -16.46 -17.71 -27.71
C LYS A 224 -17.65 -17.27 -26.85
N LEU A 225 -17.37 -16.53 -25.79
CA LEU A 225 -18.37 -15.95 -24.89
C LEU A 225 -18.59 -14.48 -25.22
N GLY A 226 -19.80 -13.98 -24.99
CA GLY A 226 -20.05 -12.53 -24.97
C GLY A 226 -19.47 -11.90 -23.72
N ALA A 227 -18.91 -10.69 -23.86
CA ALA A 227 -18.43 -9.90 -22.73
C ALA A 227 -18.91 -8.46 -22.83
N VAL A 228 -19.46 -7.93 -21.74
CA VAL A 228 -19.86 -6.52 -21.62
C VAL A 228 -19.13 -5.89 -20.45
N ARG A 229 -18.60 -4.68 -20.65
CA ARG A 229 -17.99 -3.89 -19.59
C ARG A 229 -19.03 -2.94 -19.01
N LEU A 230 -19.15 -2.93 -17.69
CA LEU A 230 -20.00 -2.05 -16.90
C LEU A 230 -19.14 -1.17 -15.99
N GLU A 231 -19.45 0.11 -15.90
CA GLU A 231 -18.71 1.03 -15.06
C GLU A 231 -19.26 1.04 -13.63
N SER A 232 -18.38 1.02 -12.63
CA SER A 232 -18.78 1.25 -11.24
C SER A 232 -18.48 2.69 -10.81
N SER A 233 -19.28 3.22 -9.90
CA SER A 233 -19.06 4.56 -9.35
C SER A 233 -17.79 4.64 -8.48
N LYS A 234 -17.55 3.57 -7.68
CA LYS A 234 -16.41 3.41 -6.78
C LYS A 234 -16.09 1.93 -6.59
N PRO A 235 -14.83 1.54 -6.34
CA PRO A 235 -14.43 0.14 -6.12
C PRO A 235 -14.74 -0.34 -4.69
N THR A 236 -15.94 -0.09 -4.20
CA THR A 236 -16.42 -0.34 -2.84
C THR A 236 -17.67 -1.21 -2.83
N VAL A 237 -18.08 -1.69 -1.65
CA VAL A 237 -19.33 -2.43 -1.46
C VAL A 237 -20.53 -1.64 -1.99
N ASP A 238 -20.59 -0.33 -1.71
CA ASP A 238 -21.69 0.51 -2.20
C ASP A 238 -21.68 0.67 -3.73
N GLY A 239 -20.48 0.77 -4.34
CA GLY A 239 -20.36 0.77 -5.81
C GLY A 239 -20.86 -0.55 -6.43
N GLY A 240 -20.61 -1.68 -5.75
CA GLY A 240 -21.14 -2.99 -6.15
C GLY A 240 -22.67 -3.06 -6.09
N ARG A 241 -23.29 -2.50 -5.06
CA ARG A 241 -24.76 -2.42 -4.96
C ARG A 241 -25.35 -1.57 -6.08
N GLN A 242 -24.75 -0.42 -6.36
CA GLN A 242 -25.26 0.51 -7.38
C GLN A 242 -25.26 -0.07 -8.78
N VAL A 243 -24.28 -0.91 -9.15
CA VAL A 243 -24.16 -1.49 -10.50
C VAL A 243 -25.10 -2.68 -10.74
N ALA A 244 -25.81 -3.17 -9.72
CA ALA A 244 -26.65 -4.37 -9.82
C ALA A 244 -27.73 -4.26 -10.91
N ARG A 245 -28.36 -3.10 -11.09
CA ARG A 245 -29.36 -2.86 -12.15
C ARG A 245 -28.77 -2.98 -13.54
N ASP A 246 -27.56 -2.45 -13.74
CA ASP A 246 -26.89 -2.50 -15.04
C ASP A 246 -26.44 -3.94 -15.35
N VAL A 247 -26.02 -4.69 -14.33
CA VAL A 247 -25.72 -6.12 -14.46
C VAL A 247 -26.98 -6.89 -14.94
N LEU A 248 -28.13 -6.70 -14.29
CA LEU A 248 -29.36 -7.35 -14.69
C LEU A 248 -29.81 -6.94 -16.11
N ALA A 249 -29.69 -5.66 -16.44
CA ALA A 249 -30.04 -5.13 -17.76
C ALA A 249 -29.12 -5.65 -18.88
N SER A 250 -27.90 -6.03 -18.57
CA SER A 250 -26.92 -6.54 -19.54
C SER A 250 -27.23 -7.95 -20.06
N GLY A 251 -28.12 -8.69 -19.40
CA GLY A 251 -28.43 -10.09 -19.72
C GLY A 251 -27.28 -11.06 -19.40
N ALA A 252 -26.24 -10.62 -18.71
CA ALA A 252 -25.13 -11.49 -18.28
C ALA A 252 -25.60 -12.45 -17.18
N THR A 253 -25.22 -13.70 -17.29
CA THR A 253 -25.47 -14.74 -16.29
C THR A 253 -24.26 -15.00 -15.40
N ALA A 254 -23.11 -14.41 -15.72
CA ALA A 254 -21.92 -14.44 -14.88
C ALA A 254 -21.25 -13.05 -14.85
N VAL A 255 -20.68 -12.71 -13.71
CA VAL A 255 -20.03 -11.42 -13.49
C VAL A 255 -18.63 -11.64 -12.93
N ILE A 256 -17.64 -10.97 -13.53
CA ILE A 256 -16.30 -10.81 -12.95
C ILE A 256 -16.19 -9.35 -12.53
N THR A 257 -15.83 -9.09 -11.29
CA THR A 257 -15.68 -7.71 -10.79
C THR A 257 -14.22 -7.30 -10.71
N TYR A 258 -13.99 -5.99 -10.73
CA TYR A 258 -12.66 -5.42 -10.53
C TYR A 258 -12.02 -5.86 -9.20
N ASN A 259 -12.79 -5.90 -8.11
CA ASN A 259 -12.30 -6.38 -6.81
C ASN A 259 -13.42 -7.08 -6.02
N ASP A 260 -13.05 -7.70 -4.90
CA ASP A 260 -13.99 -8.44 -4.04
C ASP A 260 -15.02 -7.52 -3.37
N LEU A 261 -14.69 -6.27 -3.06
CA LEU A 261 -15.64 -5.35 -2.45
C LEU A 261 -16.82 -5.06 -3.39
N LEU A 262 -16.55 -4.88 -4.69
CA LEU A 262 -17.61 -4.77 -5.72
C LEU A 262 -18.44 -6.05 -5.81
N ALA A 263 -17.76 -7.23 -5.78
CA ALA A 263 -18.45 -8.52 -5.83
C ALA A 263 -19.40 -8.71 -4.64
N ILE A 264 -18.94 -8.39 -3.43
CA ILE A 264 -19.72 -8.49 -2.19
C ILE A 264 -20.94 -7.59 -2.27
N GLY A 265 -20.76 -6.32 -2.65
CA GLY A 265 -21.86 -5.37 -2.76
C GLY A 265 -22.90 -5.77 -3.81
N LEU A 266 -22.41 -6.21 -4.98
CA LEU A 266 -23.26 -6.72 -6.05
C LEU A 266 -24.08 -7.95 -5.60
N MET A 267 -23.42 -8.91 -4.97
CA MET A 267 -24.07 -10.12 -4.46
C MET A 267 -25.15 -9.80 -3.45
N GLN A 268 -24.88 -8.91 -2.49
CA GLN A 268 -25.86 -8.49 -1.49
C GLN A 268 -27.09 -7.85 -2.13
N GLU A 269 -26.92 -6.98 -3.13
CA GLU A 269 -28.04 -6.29 -3.79
C GLU A 269 -28.85 -7.24 -4.66
N LEU A 270 -28.20 -8.14 -5.40
CA LEU A 270 -28.88 -9.16 -6.20
C LEU A 270 -29.71 -10.11 -5.33
N GLN A 271 -29.16 -10.56 -4.20
CA GLN A 271 -29.88 -11.41 -3.24
C GLN A 271 -31.06 -10.67 -2.60
N ALA A 272 -30.91 -9.38 -2.27
CA ALA A 272 -31.99 -8.55 -1.76
C ALA A 272 -33.13 -8.38 -2.79
N ALA A 273 -32.78 -8.41 -4.09
CA ALA A 273 -33.75 -8.43 -5.20
C ALA A 273 -34.34 -9.82 -5.49
N GLY A 274 -34.03 -10.84 -4.69
CA GLY A 274 -34.55 -12.20 -4.83
C GLY A 274 -33.79 -13.09 -5.82
N MET A 275 -32.64 -12.66 -6.29
CA MET A 275 -31.79 -13.47 -7.18
C MET A 275 -31.00 -14.52 -6.41
N HIS A 276 -30.90 -15.73 -6.97
CA HIS A 276 -30.14 -16.82 -6.40
C HIS A 276 -28.71 -16.86 -6.98
N VAL A 277 -27.71 -16.66 -6.11
CA VAL A 277 -26.30 -16.82 -6.43
C VAL A 277 -25.83 -18.17 -5.85
N PRO A 278 -25.28 -19.09 -6.66
CA PRO A 278 -24.84 -18.93 -8.05
C PRO A 278 -25.89 -19.33 -9.11
N ASP A 279 -27.03 -19.90 -8.74
CA ASP A 279 -27.95 -20.65 -9.64
C ASP A 279 -28.44 -19.84 -10.83
N GLN A 280 -28.78 -18.57 -10.64
CA GLN A 280 -29.25 -17.66 -11.70
C GLN A 280 -28.15 -16.73 -12.20
N ILE A 281 -27.18 -16.40 -11.35
CA ILE A 281 -26.06 -15.56 -11.71
C ILE A 281 -24.83 -15.94 -10.90
N SER A 282 -23.73 -16.23 -11.58
CA SER A 282 -22.44 -16.47 -10.96
C SER A 282 -21.67 -15.17 -10.76
N ILE A 283 -20.99 -15.05 -9.60
CA ILE A 283 -20.17 -13.87 -9.26
C ILE A 283 -18.75 -14.32 -8.93
N VAL A 284 -17.78 -13.69 -9.59
CA VAL A 284 -16.35 -13.89 -9.35
C VAL A 284 -15.71 -12.56 -8.98
N GLY A 285 -15.11 -12.50 -7.80
CA GLY A 285 -14.34 -11.36 -7.32
C GLY A 285 -12.90 -11.34 -7.83
N PHE A 286 -12.12 -10.43 -7.27
CA PHE A 286 -10.69 -10.31 -7.52
C PHE A 286 -9.99 -9.84 -6.24
N ASP A 287 -8.80 -10.39 -5.96
CA ASP A 287 -7.83 -10.13 -4.91
C ASP A 287 -7.82 -11.19 -3.78
N ASP A 288 -8.92 -11.88 -3.48
CA ASP A 288 -9.10 -12.84 -2.35
C ASP A 288 -8.81 -12.15 -1.00
N ILE A 289 -9.51 -11.03 -0.77
CA ILE A 289 -9.36 -10.24 0.46
C ILE A 289 -9.80 -10.99 1.71
N PHE A 290 -9.29 -10.55 2.87
CA PHE A 290 -9.83 -10.95 4.16
C PHE A 290 -11.34 -10.70 4.20
N GLY A 291 -12.12 -11.77 4.42
CA GLY A 291 -13.58 -11.73 4.42
C GLY A 291 -14.26 -12.15 3.12
N ALA A 292 -13.52 -12.49 2.07
CA ALA A 292 -14.11 -13.05 0.84
C ALA A 292 -14.91 -14.34 1.08
N ASP A 293 -14.55 -15.12 2.10
CA ASP A 293 -15.23 -16.35 2.53
C ASP A 293 -16.29 -16.13 3.62
N PHE A 294 -16.46 -14.89 4.13
CA PHE A 294 -17.49 -14.56 5.13
C PHE A 294 -18.89 -14.36 4.52
N THR A 295 -18.98 -14.27 3.20
CA THR A 295 -20.25 -14.10 2.51
C THR A 295 -21.03 -15.41 2.39
N THR A 296 -22.34 -15.33 2.14
CA THR A 296 -23.18 -16.49 1.87
C THR A 296 -23.89 -16.29 0.53
N PRO A 297 -23.53 -17.08 -0.50
CA PRO A 297 -22.44 -18.07 -0.54
C PRO A 297 -21.04 -17.43 -0.43
N ALA A 298 -20.03 -18.21 -0.03
CA ALA A 298 -18.65 -17.75 0.02
C ALA A 298 -18.14 -17.35 -1.38
N LEU A 299 -17.43 -16.23 -1.49
CA LEU A 299 -17.05 -15.60 -2.75
C LEU A 299 -15.95 -16.38 -3.48
N THR A 300 -16.25 -16.82 -4.70
CA THR A 300 -15.25 -17.24 -5.68
C THR A 300 -14.48 -16.02 -6.16
N THR A 301 -13.15 -16.07 -6.21
CA THR A 301 -12.34 -14.91 -6.52
C THR A 301 -11.01 -15.30 -7.17
N VAL A 302 -10.42 -14.38 -7.92
CA VAL A 302 -9.04 -14.52 -8.42
C VAL A 302 -8.08 -14.01 -7.35
N ARG A 303 -7.35 -14.93 -6.72
CA ARG A 303 -6.34 -14.59 -5.71
C ARG A 303 -5.14 -13.91 -6.34
N SER A 304 -4.81 -12.74 -5.82
CA SER A 304 -3.55 -12.04 -6.07
C SER A 304 -2.62 -12.24 -4.87
N PRO A 305 -1.35 -12.64 -5.07
CA PRO A 305 -0.41 -12.85 -3.96
C PRO A 305 0.12 -11.51 -3.43
N LEU A 306 -0.76 -10.70 -2.85
CA LEU A 306 -0.51 -9.30 -2.47
C LEU A 306 0.57 -9.15 -1.41
N GLY A 307 0.67 -10.07 -0.46
CA GLY A 307 1.73 -10.10 0.54
C GLY A 307 3.10 -10.31 -0.10
N GLU A 308 3.20 -11.18 -1.11
CA GLU A 308 4.41 -11.36 -1.90
C GLU A 308 4.77 -10.11 -2.70
N CYS A 309 3.77 -9.43 -3.28
CA CYS A 309 4.00 -8.16 -3.97
C CYS A 309 4.59 -7.11 -3.03
N GLY A 310 4.05 -6.96 -1.82
CA GLY A 310 4.57 -6.07 -0.79
C GLY A 310 6.00 -6.41 -0.38
N SER A 311 6.27 -7.69 -0.12
CA SER A 311 7.60 -8.18 0.27
C SER A 311 8.63 -7.95 -0.83
N ARG A 312 8.31 -8.29 -2.10
CA ARG A 312 9.21 -8.09 -3.24
C ARG A 312 9.49 -6.61 -3.49
N ALA A 313 8.46 -5.76 -3.40
CA ALA A 313 8.62 -4.32 -3.59
C ALA A 313 9.54 -3.70 -2.52
N ALA A 314 9.36 -4.09 -1.25
CA ALA A 314 10.23 -3.64 -0.17
C ALA A 314 11.67 -4.16 -0.35
N ALA A 315 11.84 -5.43 -0.73
CA ALA A 315 13.17 -6.00 -0.98
C ALA A 315 13.89 -5.24 -2.11
N LEU A 316 13.22 -5.01 -3.25
CA LEU A 316 13.76 -4.23 -4.37
C LEU A 316 14.15 -2.82 -3.94
N LEU A 317 13.27 -2.12 -3.20
CA LEU A 317 13.56 -0.78 -2.72
C LEU A 317 14.80 -0.75 -1.84
N LEU A 318 14.91 -1.70 -0.90
CA LEU A 318 16.05 -1.80 0.02
C LEU A 318 17.35 -2.16 -0.70
N ASP A 319 17.30 -3.02 -1.73
CA ASP A 319 18.44 -3.37 -2.56
C ASP A 319 18.93 -2.14 -3.37
N MET A 320 18.01 -1.35 -3.92
CA MET A 320 18.33 -0.06 -4.57
C MET A 320 18.97 0.94 -3.60
N LEU A 321 18.50 1.00 -2.35
CA LEU A 321 19.13 1.81 -1.31
C LEU A 321 20.56 1.37 -0.99
N LEU A 322 20.91 0.11 -1.24
CA LEU A 322 22.28 -0.41 -1.11
C LEU A 322 23.13 -0.22 -2.36
N GLY A 323 22.58 0.43 -3.41
CA GLY A 323 23.29 0.75 -4.65
C GLY A 323 23.17 -0.33 -5.72
N GLN A 324 22.26 -1.29 -5.56
CA GLN A 324 21.94 -2.24 -6.62
C GLN A 324 20.99 -1.58 -7.63
N GLU A 325 21.15 -1.92 -8.91
CA GLU A 325 20.21 -1.48 -9.95
C GLU A 325 18.91 -2.29 -9.84
N GLY A 326 17.78 -1.61 -9.99
CA GLY A 326 16.49 -2.26 -10.07
C GLY A 326 16.34 -3.09 -11.36
N PRO A 327 15.44 -4.08 -11.42
CA PRO A 327 15.21 -4.87 -12.62
C PRO A 327 14.67 -3.97 -13.74
N ALA A 328 15.14 -4.24 -14.98
CA ALA A 328 14.67 -3.53 -16.17
C ALA A 328 13.21 -3.88 -16.53
N GLU A 329 12.79 -5.10 -16.19
CA GLU A 329 11.44 -5.60 -16.42
C GLU A 329 10.64 -5.69 -15.12
N ALA A 330 9.31 -5.58 -15.21
CA ALA A 330 8.43 -5.76 -14.07
C ALA A 330 8.53 -7.18 -13.47
N VAL A 331 8.66 -7.26 -12.17
CA VAL A 331 8.59 -8.54 -11.44
C VAL A 331 7.15 -9.02 -11.43
N ARG A 332 6.87 -10.14 -12.10
CA ARG A 332 5.53 -10.72 -12.18
C ARG A 332 5.31 -11.76 -11.09
N VAL A 333 4.08 -11.79 -10.58
CA VAL A 333 3.63 -12.76 -9.57
C VAL A 333 2.33 -13.38 -10.06
N ASP A 334 2.26 -14.71 -10.08
CA ASP A 334 1.12 -15.45 -10.64
C ASP A 334 -0.16 -15.26 -9.81
N THR A 335 -1.29 -15.14 -10.50
CA THR A 335 -2.64 -15.19 -9.89
C THR A 335 -3.28 -16.56 -10.11
N GLU A 336 -4.25 -16.92 -9.27
CA GLU A 336 -5.00 -18.17 -9.38
C GLU A 336 -6.48 -17.99 -9.02
N LEU A 337 -7.35 -18.83 -9.61
CA LEU A 337 -8.76 -18.86 -9.24
C LEU A 337 -8.98 -19.68 -7.97
N VAL A 338 -9.63 -19.09 -6.99
CA VAL A 338 -10.13 -19.76 -5.77
C VAL A 338 -11.63 -19.97 -5.92
N VAL A 339 -12.04 -21.18 -6.24
CA VAL A 339 -13.45 -21.53 -6.41
C VAL A 339 -14.11 -21.73 -5.05
N ARG A 340 -15.23 -21.02 -4.82
CA ARG A 340 -16.09 -21.15 -3.64
C ARG A 340 -17.55 -21.30 -4.08
N GLY A 341 -18.50 -20.75 -3.32
CA GLY A 341 -19.92 -20.96 -3.53
C GLY A 341 -20.63 -19.93 -4.43
N SER A 342 -19.99 -18.79 -4.77
CA SER A 342 -20.66 -17.73 -5.54
C SER A 342 -20.62 -17.91 -7.05
N SER A 343 -19.97 -18.96 -7.55
CA SER A 343 -19.99 -19.34 -8.95
C SER A 343 -20.27 -20.83 -9.12
N GLY A 344 -21.05 -21.19 -10.10
CA GLY A 344 -21.50 -22.55 -10.31
C GLY A 344 -22.20 -22.74 -11.66
N ARG A 345 -22.88 -23.88 -11.79
CA ARG A 345 -23.64 -24.20 -13.01
C ARG A 345 -24.86 -23.28 -13.10
N LEU A 346 -25.08 -22.69 -14.27
CA LEU A 346 -26.31 -21.95 -14.56
C LEU A 346 -27.51 -22.93 -14.52
N ILE A 347 -28.49 -22.64 -13.67
CA ILE A 347 -29.74 -23.36 -13.58
C ILE A 347 -30.81 -22.50 -14.30
N ALA A 348 -31.28 -22.96 -15.45
CA ALA A 348 -32.22 -22.25 -16.30
C ALA A 348 -33.64 -22.26 -15.69
#